data_a587e806b2927d995d402e467bf55413
#
_entry.id   a587e806b2927d995d402e467bf55413
#
_cell.length_a   1.000
_cell.length_b   1.000
_cell.length_c   1.000
_cell.angle_alpha   90.00
_cell.angle_beta   90.00
_cell.angle_gamma   90.00
#
_symmetry.space_group_name_H-M   'P 1'
#
loop_
_entity.id
_entity.type
_entity.pdbx_description
1 polymer ?
#
loop_
_entity_poly.entity_id
_entity_poly.type
_entity_poly.pdbx_seq_one_letter_code
_entity_poly.pdbx_strand_id
1 'polypeptide(L)'
;MATSASTGAGAGSGDSIDLGLLRDRLVAIAMRAGRMITSAKPTTTSSAGTKKNSADLVTETDRAVEAYISTELSGLYPDFSFMGEETYVAGQKLGDEPTFVVDPIDGTTNFVHRFPYVSVSLGFAVKKVPTVGVVYNPFTGRLYSGIRGRGSFVFDVDVNNKRDERNEHEEDGHNERNDQQRQTGEDGHQVQVQVPKEEQGTKLPVKELASLGGLDECVVAIEFGSDRTGQNWKTKTETWARLGRGKEDGGAMVHSARALGSAALNLCGVAEGVLDVYWEGGCWAWDVCAGWVILTEAGGVVVDGNPSGNWDIPVDHRKYLAVKGAKDGQGQRELVEEFWGYIEGDMVYEH
;
A
#
# COMPACT_ATOMS: atom_id res chain seq x y z
N MET A 1 -66.62 4.57 8.87
CA MET A 1 -65.69 5.71 9.17
C MET A 1 -64.42 5.11 9.71
N ALA A 2 -63.45 4.99 8.91
CA ALA A 2 -62.11 4.54 9.32
C ALA A 2 -61.08 5.44 8.64
N THR A 3 -60.36 6.20 9.42
CA THR A 3 -59.32 7.16 9.03
C THR A 3 -58.00 6.38 8.83
N SER A 4 -57.50 6.44 7.63
CA SER A 4 -56.17 5.93 7.30
C SER A 4 -55.09 6.92 7.76
N ALA A 5 -54.17 6.45 8.60
CA ALA A 5 -52.92 7.14 8.89
C ALA A 5 -51.81 6.55 7.98
N SER A 6 -51.29 7.34 7.08
CA SER A 6 -50.11 7.02 6.27
C SER A 6 -48.86 7.32 7.08
N THR A 7 -48.14 6.31 7.48
CA THR A 7 -46.78 6.44 7.99
C THR A 7 -45.81 6.36 6.80
N GLY A 8 -45.27 7.50 6.44
CA GLY A 8 -44.18 7.55 5.47
C GLY A 8 -42.88 7.03 6.11
N ALA A 9 -42.47 5.83 5.68
CA ALA A 9 -41.14 5.32 5.96
C ALA A 9 -40.19 5.93 4.93
N GLY A 10 -39.37 6.87 5.35
CA GLY A 10 -38.23 7.32 4.61
C GLY A 10 -37.16 6.22 4.61
N ALA A 11 -37.16 5.38 3.59
CA ALA A 11 -36.02 4.51 3.31
C ALA A 11 -34.90 5.40 2.73
N GLY A 12 -33.87 5.64 3.52
CA GLY A 12 -32.62 6.20 3.02
C GLY A 12 -32.07 5.24 1.97
N SER A 13 -32.05 5.67 0.72
CA SER A 13 -31.30 5.01 -0.36
C SER A 13 -29.83 5.10 0.01
N GLY A 14 -29.25 3.98 0.49
CA GLY A 14 -27.80 3.85 0.61
C GLY A 14 -27.21 3.89 -0.81
N ASP A 15 -26.75 5.05 -1.24
CA ASP A 15 -26.03 5.16 -2.49
C ASP A 15 -24.82 4.20 -2.43
N SER A 16 -24.76 3.28 -3.39
CA SER A 16 -23.63 2.36 -3.51
C SER A 16 -22.36 3.17 -3.81
N ILE A 17 -21.28 2.92 -3.04
CA ILE A 17 -19.99 3.61 -3.23
C ILE A 17 -19.50 3.33 -4.65
N ASP A 18 -19.25 4.38 -5.45
CA ASP A 18 -18.58 4.23 -6.74
C ASP A 18 -17.08 3.97 -6.52
N LEU A 19 -16.71 2.68 -6.55
CA LEU A 19 -15.34 2.25 -6.32
C LEU A 19 -14.38 2.67 -7.45
N GLY A 20 -14.89 2.88 -8.67
CA GLY A 20 -14.09 3.38 -9.79
C GLY A 20 -13.68 4.84 -9.57
N LEU A 21 -14.65 5.69 -9.27
CA LEU A 21 -14.39 7.09 -8.94
C LEU A 21 -13.52 7.22 -7.68
N LEU A 22 -13.76 6.38 -6.66
CA LEU A 22 -12.94 6.36 -5.45
C LEU A 22 -11.49 6.01 -5.78
N ARG A 23 -11.25 4.97 -6.59
CA ARG A 23 -9.89 4.61 -7.05
C ARG A 23 -9.22 5.76 -7.77
N ASP A 24 -9.90 6.44 -8.68
CA ASP A 24 -9.34 7.56 -9.45
C ASP A 24 -8.94 8.73 -8.53
N ARG A 25 -9.73 9.01 -7.50
CA ARG A 25 -9.41 10.01 -6.48
C ARG A 25 -8.20 9.60 -5.63
N LEU A 26 -8.13 8.33 -5.19
CA LEU A 26 -6.95 7.81 -4.49
C LEU A 26 -5.68 7.92 -5.35
N VAL A 27 -5.75 7.61 -6.64
CA VAL A 27 -4.63 7.78 -7.57
C VAL A 27 -4.17 9.23 -7.65
N ALA A 28 -5.12 10.17 -7.83
CA ALA A 28 -4.79 11.59 -7.88
C ALA A 28 -4.10 12.07 -6.58
N ILE A 29 -4.63 11.65 -5.43
CA ILE A 29 -4.06 11.97 -4.11
C ILE A 29 -2.67 11.36 -3.96
N ALA A 30 -2.48 10.06 -4.30
CA ALA A 30 -1.19 9.39 -4.22
C ALA A 30 -0.12 10.08 -5.09
N MET A 31 -0.48 10.49 -6.31
CA MET A 31 0.44 11.20 -7.21
C MET A 31 0.83 12.59 -6.67
N ARG A 32 -0.08 13.32 -6.02
CA ARG A 32 0.23 14.60 -5.36
C ARG A 32 1.08 14.38 -4.11
N ALA A 33 0.76 13.42 -3.26
CA ALA A 33 1.55 13.00 -2.12
C ALA A 33 2.97 12.61 -2.54
N GLY A 34 3.11 11.85 -3.64
CA GLY A 34 4.40 11.49 -4.21
C GLY A 34 5.25 12.69 -4.63
N ARG A 35 4.63 13.77 -5.16
CA ARG A 35 5.37 15.02 -5.44
C ARG A 35 5.86 15.70 -4.15
N MET A 36 5.08 15.68 -3.07
CA MET A 36 5.55 16.20 -1.78
C MET A 36 6.77 15.41 -1.31
N ILE A 37 6.74 14.08 -1.39
CA ILE A 37 7.86 13.21 -1.00
C ILE A 37 9.11 13.49 -1.83
N THR A 38 9.00 13.56 -3.16
CA THR A 38 10.17 13.79 -4.03
C THR A 38 10.72 15.21 -3.96
N SER A 39 9.91 16.19 -3.58
CA SER A 39 10.32 17.57 -3.37
C SER A 39 10.94 17.80 -1.98
N ALA A 40 10.66 16.90 -1.04
CA ALA A 40 11.22 16.98 0.30
C ALA A 40 12.73 16.73 0.27
N LYS A 41 13.46 17.47 1.08
CA LYS A 41 14.86 17.16 1.34
C LYS A 41 14.88 16.21 2.53
N PRO A 42 15.25 14.92 2.34
CA PRO A 42 15.36 14.02 3.47
C PRO A 42 16.25 14.67 4.52
N THR A 43 15.72 14.87 5.70
CA THR A 43 16.52 15.33 6.83
C THR A 43 17.61 14.29 7.09
N THR A 44 18.78 14.74 7.52
CA THR A 44 19.85 13.82 7.90
C THR A 44 19.34 12.87 8.98
N THR A 45 19.84 11.65 9.03
CA THR A 45 19.47 10.63 10.05
C THR A 45 19.49 11.14 11.49
N SER A 46 20.24 12.22 11.77
CA SER A 46 20.31 12.88 13.09
C SER A 46 19.07 13.71 13.45
N SER A 47 18.22 14.07 12.50
CA SER A 47 17.00 14.86 12.73
C SER A 47 15.69 14.07 12.52
N ALA A 48 15.77 12.80 12.04
CA ALA A 48 14.63 11.92 12.01
C ALA A 48 14.27 11.48 13.44
N GLY A 49 12.97 11.51 13.77
CA GLY A 49 12.45 10.91 15.00
C GLY A 49 12.48 9.37 14.93
N THR A 50 12.32 8.73 16.08
CA THR A 50 12.17 7.28 16.18
C THR A 50 10.92 6.95 16.99
N LYS A 51 10.13 5.94 16.56
CA LYS A 51 8.95 5.47 17.29
C LYS A 51 9.35 4.44 18.36
N LYS A 52 10.05 3.39 17.98
CA LYS A 52 10.46 2.28 18.86
C LYS A 52 11.96 2.24 19.11
N ASN A 53 12.76 2.36 18.08
CA ASN A 53 14.23 2.35 18.14
C ASN A 53 14.83 2.99 16.88
N SER A 54 16.16 2.99 16.74
CA SER A 54 16.86 3.60 15.60
C SER A 54 16.54 2.99 14.22
N ALA A 55 15.82 1.89 14.16
CA ALA A 55 15.36 1.28 12.91
C ALA A 55 13.90 1.65 12.56
N ASP A 56 13.21 2.36 13.45
CA ASP A 56 11.81 2.76 13.29
C ASP A 56 11.76 4.30 13.21
N LEU A 57 11.88 4.82 11.99
CA LEU A 57 12.03 6.24 11.71
C LEU A 57 10.69 6.90 11.39
N VAL A 58 10.59 8.18 11.68
CA VAL A 58 9.51 9.06 11.24
C VAL A 58 10.10 10.43 10.92
N THR A 59 9.62 11.07 9.88
CA THR A 59 10.07 12.41 9.49
C THR A 59 8.92 13.43 9.51
N GLU A 60 9.24 14.71 9.44
CA GLU A 60 8.21 15.75 9.26
C GLU A 60 7.46 15.58 7.94
N THR A 61 8.10 14.96 6.94
CA THR A 61 7.49 14.69 5.64
C THR A 61 6.34 13.68 5.77
N ASP A 62 6.52 12.61 6.57
CA ASP A 62 5.47 11.59 6.80
C ASP A 62 4.21 12.26 7.33
N ARG A 63 4.34 13.08 8.38
CA ARG A 63 3.22 13.81 8.98
C ARG A 63 2.56 14.81 8.03
N ALA A 64 3.35 15.53 7.25
CA ALA A 64 2.84 16.51 6.29
C ALA A 64 2.07 15.83 5.16
N VAL A 65 2.56 14.68 4.67
CA VAL A 65 1.91 13.88 3.64
C VAL A 65 0.61 13.27 4.18
N GLU A 66 0.61 12.70 5.38
CA GLU A 66 -0.61 12.16 5.98
C GLU A 66 -1.66 13.27 6.22
N ALA A 67 -1.25 14.43 6.72
CA ALA A 67 -2.16 15.56 6.91
C ALA A 67 -2.79 16.03 5.59
N TYR A 68 -2.03 16.05 4.50
CA TYR A 68 -2.56 16.35 3.17
C TYR A 68 -3.58 15.27 2.75
N ILE A 69 -3.23 13.99 2.82
CA ILE A 69 -4.10 12.87 2.41
C ILE A 69 -5.40 12.87 3.23
N SER A 70 -5.32 13.00 4.55
CA SER A 70 -6.48 12.99 5.43
C SER A 70 -7.41 14.18 5.17
N THR A 71 -6.86 15.37 4.87
CA THR A 71 -7.64 16.56 4.52
C THR A 71 -8.40 16.36 3.21
N GLU A 72 -7.74 15.87 2.16
CA GLU A 72 -8.38 15.61 0.87
C GLU A 72 -9.49 14.55 1.00
N LEU A 73 -9.19 13.44 1.69
CA LEU A 73 -10.15 12.35 1.85
C LEU A 73 -11.36 12.73 2.70
N SER A 74 -11.16 13.43 3.82
CA SER A 74 -12.27 13.89 4.66
C SER A 74 -13.14 14.95 3.98
N GLY A 75 -12.54 15.78 3.12
CA GLY A 75 -13.30 16.74 2.31
C GLY A 75 -14.16 16.06 1.23
N LEU A 76 -13.69 14.95 0.66
CA LEU A 76 -14.41 14.19 -0.37
C LEU A 76 -15.40 13.16 0.19
N TYR A 77 -15.11 12.60 1.36
CA TYR A 77 -15.84 11.51 2.00
C TYR A 77 -15.97 11.76 3.52
N PRO A 78 -16.75 12.77 3.94
CA PRO A 78 -16.82 13.19 5.36
C PRO A 78 -17.40 12.12 6.30
N ASP A 79 -18.16 11.17 5.77
CA ASP A 79 -18.80 10.09 6.53
C ASP A 79 -17.94 8.83 6.64
N PHE A 80 -16.74 8.79 6.02
CA PHE A 80 -15.86 7.63 6.08
C PHE A 80 -14.82 7.81 7.17
N SER A 81 -14.44 6.69 7.79
CA SER A 81 -13.39 6.66 8.80
C SER A 81 -11.99 6.73 8.16
N PHE A 82 -11.02 7.15 8.97
CA PHE A 82 -9.61 7.25 8.58
C PHE A 82 -8.73 6.55 9.62
N MET A 83 -7.80 5.71 9.13
CA MET A 83 -6.75 5.06 9.91
C MET A 83 -5.42 5.31 9.21
N GLY A 84 -4.61 6.21 9.75
CA GLY A 84 -3.29 6.54 9.23
C GLY A 84 -2.19 6.16 10.21
N GLU A 85 -0.99 5.91 9.70
CA GLU A 85 0.16 5.53 10.52
C GLU A 85 0.57 6.59 11.53
N GLU A 86 0.58 7.88 11.11
CA GLU A 86 1.08 8.98 11.94
C GLU A 86 0.06 9.47 12.97
N THR A 87 -1.23 9.27 12.68
CA THR A 87 -2.33 9.65 13.57
C THR A 87 -2.92 8.47 14.34
N TYR A 88 -2.35 7.27 14.20
CA TYR A 88 -2.80 6.07 14.90
C TYR A 88 -2.74 6.23 16.42
N VAL A 89 -3.82 5.85 17.08
CA VAL A 89 -3.90 5.78 18.54
C VAL A 89 -3.89 4.33 18.98
N ALA A 90 -3.01 4.00 19.92
CA ALA A 90 -2.87 2.63 20.43
C ALA A 90 -4.21 2.04 20.87
N GLY A 91 -4.53 0.86 20.36
CA GLY A 91 -5.81 0.17 20.61
C GLY A 91 -6.94 0.53 19.61
N GLN A 92 -6.71 1.45 18.68
CA GLN A 92 -7.63 1.68 17.56
C GLN A 92 -7.67 0.42 16.69
N LYS A 93 -8.88 -0.04 16.37
CA LYS A 93 -9.10 -1.21 15.52
C LYS A 93 -9.87 -0.82 14.28
N LEU A 94 -9.63 -1.53 13.20
CA LEU A 94 -10.43 -1.39 11.99
C LEU A 94 -11.87 -1.85 12.27
N GLY A 95 -12.83 -0.97 12.01
CA GLY A 95 -14.26 -1.22 12.18
C GLY A 95 -14.93 -1.79 10.91
N ASP A 96 -16.25 -1.91 10.97
CA ASP A 96 -17.05 -2.37 9.81
C ASP A 96 -17.42 -1.24 8.85
N GLU A 97 -17.31 0.02 9.30
CA GLU A 97 -17.55 1.22 8.51
C GLU A 97 -16.54 1.36 7.36
N PRO A 98 -16.92 2.03 6.26
CA PRO A 98 -16.00 2.38 5.19
C PRO A 98 -14.83 3.20 5.76
N THR A 99 -13.60 2.69 5.61
CA THR A 99 -12.40 3.26 6.25
C THR A 99 -11.26 3.37 5.24
N PHE A 100 -10.66 4.56 5.15
CA PHE A 100 -9.37 4.73 4.50
C PHE A 100 -8.25 4.27 5.44
N VAL A 101 -7.34 3.47 4.90
CA VAL A 101 -6.23 2.86 5.63
C VAL A 101 -4.95 3.28 4.92
N VAL A 102 -4.15 4.15 5.56
CA VAL A 102 -3.14 4.97 4.88
C VAL A 102 -1.78 4.86 5.54
N ASP A 103 -0.77 4.57 4.73
CA ASP A 103 0.63 4.83 5.04
C ASP A 103 1.14 5.95 4.12
N PRO A 104 1.51 7.11 4.68
CA PRO A 104 1.98 8.25 3.90
C PRO A 104 3.32 8.00 3.21
N ILE A 105 4.24 7.26 3.85
CA ILE A 105 5.58 6.94 3.35
C ILE A 105 5.99 5.53 3.81
N ASP A 106 5.45 4.50 3.16
CA ASP A 106 5.91 3.14 3.38
C ASP A 106 7.36 2.99 2.90
N GLY A 107 8.24 2.65 3.84
CA GLY A 107 9.67 2.63 3.63
C GLY A 107 10.39 3.91 4.08
N THR A 108 10.03 4.50 5.23
CA THR A 108 10.66 5.73 5.78
C THR A 108 12.18 5.59 5.93
N THR A 109 12.68 4.41 6.30
CA THR A 109 14.14 4.14 6.33
C THR A 109 14.75 4.33 4.94
N ASN A 110 14.13 3.80 3.90
CA ASN A 110 14.58 3.96 2.52
C ASN A 110 14.54 5.43 2.08
N PHE A 111 13.49 6.15 2.45
CA PHE A 111 13.35 7.58 2.18
C PHE A 111 14.51 8.37 2.79
N VAL A 112 14.82 8.17 4.06
CA VAL A 112 15.94 8.84 4.75
C VAL A 112 17.28 8.51 4.11
N HIS A 113 17.49 7.27 3.70
CA HIS A 113 18.71 6.80 3.04
C HIS A 113 18.74 7.01 1.51
N ARG A 114 17.68 7.58 0.93
CA ARG A 114 17.54 7.83 -0.52
C ARG A 114 17.60 6.56 -1.37
N PHE A 115 17.17 5.44 -0.81
CA PHE A 115 16.97 4.22 -1.57
C PHE A 115 15.58 4.27 -2.23
N PRO A 116 15.46 4.16 -3.58
CA PRO A 116 14.21 4.48 -4.29
C PRO A 116 13.15 3.38 -4.22
N TYR A 117 13.00 2.74 -3.07
CA TYR A 117 11.98 1.73 -2.78
C TYR A 117 11.09 2.24 -1.65
N VAL A 118 10.27 3.22 -2.00
CA VAL A 118 9.40 4.00 -1.11
C VAL A 118 8.06 4.17 -1.79
N SER A 119 6.97 4.10 -1.05
CA SER A 119 5.63 4.29 -1.62
C SER A 119 4.69 5.11 -0.74
N VAL A 120 3.67 5.66 -1.39
CA VAL A 120 2.41 6.07 -0.77
C VAL A 120 1.46 4.88 -0.87
N SER A 121 0.92 4.42 0.25
CA SER A 121 -0.01 3.28 0.32
C SER A 121 -1.38 3.76 0.76
N LEU A 122 -2.38 3.71 -0.13
CA LEU A 122 -3.75 4.13 0.10
C LEU A 122 -4.70 2.95 -0.05
N GLY A 123 -5.11 2.38 1.08
CA GLY A 123 -6.12 1.32 1.17
C GLY A 123 -7.51 1.90 1.46
N PHE A 124 -8.53 1.20 1.01
CA PHE A 124 -9.91 1.43 1.41
C PHE A 124 -10.54 0.08 1.77
N ALA A 125 -11.09 0.00 2.97
CA ALA A 125 -11.71 -1.21 3.50
C ALA A 125 -13.18 -0.98 3.84
N VAL A 126 -14.01 -1.99 3.63
CA VAL A 126 -15.41 -2.03 4.04
C VAL A 126 -15.65 -3.33 4.77
N LYS A 127 -16.26 -3.29 5.95
CA LYS A 127 -16.44 -4.46 6.82
C LYS A 127 -15.12 -5.21 7.06
N LYS A 128 -14.06 -4.45 7.31
CA LYS A 128 -12.68 -4.94 7.53
C LYS A 128 -12.04 -5.64 6.34
N VAL A 129 -12.70 -5.60 5.19
CA VAL A 129 -12.22 -6.25 3.97
C VAL A 129 -11.59 -5.23 3.04
N PRO A 130 -10.31 -5.37 2.69
CA PRO A 130 -9.66 -4.55 1.68
C PRO A 130 -10.44 -4.57 0.36
N THR A 131 -10.82 -3.39 -0.14
CA THR A 131 -11.75 -3.24 -1.27
C THR A 131 -11.15 -2.46 -2.43
N VAL A 132 -10.41 -1.38 -2.15
CA VAL A 132 -9.64 -0.63 -3.14
C VAL A 132 -8.23 -0.43 -2.62
N GLY A 133 -7.24 -0.58 -3.46
CA GLY A 133 -5.83 -0.34 -3.14
C GLY A 133 -5.14 0.50 -4.21
N VAL A 134 -4.35 1.47 -3.77
CA VAL A 134 -3.43 2.26 -4.61
C VAL A 134 -2.08 2.33 -3.91
N VAL A 135 -1.02 1.93 -4.62
CA VAL A 135 0.36 2.03 -4.16
C VAL A 135 1.17 2.76 -5.21
N TYR A 136 1.83 3.85 -4.83
CA TYR A 136 2.60 4.66 -5.77
C TYR A 136 4.04 4.87 -5.28
N ASN A 137 5.01 4.43 -6.08
CA ASN A 137 6.41 4.76 -5.88
C ASN A 137 6.78 6.02 -6.67
N PRO A 138 6.96 7.19 -6.02
CA PRO A 138 7.17 8.45 -6.71
C PRO A 138 8.60 8.62 -7.27
N PHE A 139 9.55 7.76 -6.87
CA PHE A 139 10.92 7.81 -7.37
C PHE A 139 11.10 7.05 -8.69
N THR A 140 10.29 6.01 -8.91
CA THR A 140 10.35 5.18 -10.11
C THR A 140 9.18 5.43 -11.06
N GLY A 141 8.12 6.10 -10.60
CA GLY A 141 6.90 6.30 -11.37
C GLY A 141 5.98 5.06 -11.42
N ARG A 142 6.31 3.99 -10.68
CA ARG A 142 5.45 2.79 -10.65
C ARG A 142 4.22 3.06 -9.81
N LEU A 143 3.06 2.99 -10.42
CA LEU A 143 1.75 3.13 -9.79
C LEU A 143 0.98 1.82 -9.94
N TYR A 144 0.51 1.29 -8.84
CA TYR A 144 -0.33 0.09 -8.79
C TYR A 144 -1.73 0.47 -8.29
N SER A 145 -2.77 -0.10 -8.88
CA SER A 145 -4.12 0.02 -8.35
C SER A 145 -4.92 -1.25 -8.54
N GLY A 146 -5.85 -1.51 -7.63
CA GLY A 146 -6.75 -2.65 -7.68
C GLY A 146 -8.09 -2.33 -7.06
N ILE A 147 -9.15 -2.93 -7.59
CA ILE A 147 -10.52 -2.88 -7.05
C ILE A 147 -11.01 -4.31 -6.93
N ARG A 148 -11.46 -4.69 -5.75
CA ARG A 148 -11.97 -6.03 -5.49
C ARG A 148 -13.04 -6.44 -6.49
N GLY A 149 -12.82 -7.58 -7.16
CA GLY A 149 -13.70 -8.14 -8.20
C GLY A 149 -13.57 -7.45 -9.57
N ARG A 150 -12.60 -6.52 -9.77
CA ARG A 150 -12.40 -5.84 -11.06
C ARG A 150 -10.98 -5.98 -11.62
N GLY A 151 -10.07 -6.63 -10.88
CA GLY A 151 -8.68 -6.80 -11.23
C GLY A 151 -7.77 -5.72 -10.70
N SER A 152 -6.49 -5.89 -10.96
CA SER A 152 -5.43 -4.93 -10.60
C SER A 152 -4.55 -4.61 -11.79
N PHE A 153 -3.91 -3.43 -11.75
CA PHE A 153 -3.15 -2.86 -12.86
C PHE A 153 -1.90 -2.16 -12.35
N VAL A 154 -0.87 -2.14 -13.18
CA VAL A 154 0.35 -1.34 -12.99
C VAL A 154 0.51 -0.34 -14.13
N PHE A 155 0.99 0.84 -13.78
CA PHE A 155 1.20 1.97 -14.70
C PHE A 155 2.62 2.51 -14.51
N ASP A 156 3.22 2.96 -15.60
CA ASP A 156 4.44 3.76 -15.60
C ASP A 156 4.07 5.24 -15.76
N VAL A 157 4.23 5.99 -14.68
CA VAL A 157 3.94 7.44 -14.64
C VAL A 157 5.24 8.21 -14.87
N ASP A 158 5.23 9.16 -15.80
CA ASP A 158 6.40 10.01 -16.03
C ASP A 158 6.65 10.95 -14.86
N VAL A 159 7.67 10.63 -14.04
CA VAL A 159 8.08 11.43 -12.88
C VAL A 159 8.79 12.75 -13.28
N ASN A 160 9.22 12.89 -14.54
CA ASN A 160 9.93 14.06 -15.05
C ASN A 160 9.03 15.05 -15.80
N ASN A 161 7.74 14.75 -15.96
CA ASN A 161 6.82 15.60 -16.70
C ASN A 161 6.45 16.87 -15.93
N LYS A 162 7.33 17.88 -16.02
CA LYS A 162 7.10 19.26 -15.51
C LYS A 162 6.23 20.10 -16.45
N ARG A 163 5.51 19.51 -17.42
CA ARG A 163 4.75 20.26 -18.42
C ARG A 163 3.57 21.06 -17.85
N ASP A 164 3.12 20.72 -16.65
CA ASP A 164 1.99 21.43 -16.04
C ASP A 164 2.34 22.81 -15.48
N GLU A 165 3.64 23.14 -15.35
CA GLU A 165 4.07 24.46 -14.82
C GLU A 165 4.42 25.50 -15.90
N ARG A 166 4.53 25.13 -17.18
CA ARG A 166 5.02 26.01 -18.24
C ARG A 166 3.98 26.60 -19.18
N ASN A 167 2.75 26.10 -19.21
CA ASN A 167 1.74 26.57 -20.17
C ASN A 167 0.99 27.83 -19.73
N GLU A 168 1.28 28.42 -18.56
CA GLU A 168 0.63 29.66 -18.09
C GLU A 168 1.46 30.92 -18.31
N HIS A 169 2.70 30.83 -18.82
CA HIS A 169 3.55 32.01 -19.03
C HIS A 169 3.77 32.44 -20.49
N GLU A 170 3.19 31.76 -21.48
CA GLU A 170 3.40 32.09 -22.90
C GLU A 170 2.21 32.73 -23.64
N GLU A 171 1.06 32.98 -23.00
CA GLU A 171 -0.10 33.63 -23.67
C GLU A 171 -0.42 35.08 -23.29
N ASP A 172 0.39 35.74 -22.44
CA ASP A 172 0.18 37.17 -22.14
C ASP A 172 1.28 38.08 -22.75
N GLY A 173 1.36 38.09 -24.08
CA GLY A 173 2.00 39.12 -24.85
C GLY A 173 0.93 40.00 -25.57
N HIS A 174 0.67 41.20 -25.05
CA HIS A 174 -0.14 42.29 -25.56
C HIS A 174 -1.58 42.42 -25.03
N ASN A 175 -1.77 43.20 -23.95
CA ASN A 175 -2.57 44.43 -24.01
C ASN A 175 -2.35 45.32 -22.78
N GLU A 176 -1.82 46.51 -22.99
CA GLU A 176 -1.77 47.60 -21.99
C GLU A 176 -3.16 48.20 -21.75
N ARG A 177 -3.38 48.65 -20.51
CA ARG A 177 -4.41 49.57 -19.95
C ARG A 177 -5.62 48.91 -19.28
N ASN A 178 -5.55 48.75 -17.95
CA ASN A 178 -6.38 49.52 -17.03
C ASN A 178 -6.05 49.13 -15.58
N ASP A 179 -5.44 50.09 -14.88
CA ASP A 179 -5.41 50.08 -13.40
C ASP A 179 -6.82 50.30 -12.87
N GLN A 180 -7.28 49.44 -11.99
CA GLN A 180 -7.89 49.72 -10.70
C GLN A 180 -8.62 48.48 -10.16
N GLN A 181 -8.34 48.18 -8.88
CA GLN A 181 -9.00 47.20 -8.01
C GLN A 181 -8.47 45.75 -8.07
N ARG A 182 -7.31 45.54 -7.47
CA ARG A 182 -6.93 44.23 -6.94
C ARG A 182 -7.54 44.06 -5.57
N GLN A 183 -8.64 43.30 -5.49
CA GLN A 183 -9.01 42.56 -4.29
C GLN A 183 -8.25 41.23 -4.31
N THR A 184 -7.51 40.96 -3.24
CA THR A 184 -6.75 39.74 -3.02
C THR A 184 -7.71 38.57 -2.86
N GLY A 185 -7.83 37.72 -3.90
CA GLY A 185 -8.40 36.39 -3.82
C GLY A 185 -7.24 35.40 -3.72
N GLU A 186 -7.27 34.56 -2.69
CA GLU A 186 -6.40 33.39 -2.57
C GLU A 186 -6.86 32.32 -3.59
N ASP A 187 -6.44 32.42 -4.82
CA ASP A 187 -6.64 31.36 -5.81
C ASP A 187 -5.47 30.40 -5.75
N GLY A 188 -5.64 29.34 -4.93
CA GLY A 188 -4.77 28.17 -4.95
C GLY A 188 -4.84 27.48 -6.32
N HIS A 189 -3.81 27.64 -7.14
CA HIS A 189 -3.69 26.96 -8.42
C HIS A 189 -3.63 25.44 -8.18
N GLN A 190 -4.73 24.75 -8.46
CA GLN A 190 -4.77 23.28 -8.44
C GLN A 190 -4.10 22.73 -9.70
N VAL A 191 -2.86 22.29 -9.57
CA VAL A 191 -2.19 21.52 -10.64
C VAL A 191 -3.03 20.27 -10.92
N GLN A 192 -3.63 20.20 -12.13
CA GLN A 192 -4.41 19.03 -12.53
C GLN A 192 -3.49 17.84 -12.75
N VAL A 193 -3.66 16.81 -11.93
CA VAL A 193 -2.99 15.52 -12.10
C VAL A 193 -3.80 14.69 -13.10
N GLN A 194 -3.17 14.28 -14.17
CA GLN A 194 -3.80 13.36 -15.11
C GLN A 194 -3.81 11.95 -14.52
N VAL A 195 -4.97 11.48 -14.08
CA VAL A 195 -5.16 10.12 -13.57
C VAL A 195 -5.13 9.13 -14.74
N PRO A 196 -4.24 8.13 -14.72
CA PRO A 196 -4.21 7.13 -15.79
C PRO A 196 -5.47 6.26 -15.74
N LYS A 197 -6.07 6.03 -16.92
CA LYS A 197 -7.21 5.13 -17.06
C LYS A 197 -6.75 3.68 -17.07
N GLU A 198 -7.62 2.75 -16.65
CA GLU A 198 -7.28 1.31 -16.60
C GLU A 198 -6.78 0.77 -17.94
N GLU A 199 -7.33 1.23 -19.06
CA GLU A 199 -6.90 0.82 -20.41
C GLU A 199 -5.45 1.22 -20.75
N GLN A 200 -4.86 2.13 -19.99
CA GLN A 200 -3.47 2.59 -20.14
C GLN A 200 -2.50 1.78 -19.28
N GLY A 201 -3.02 0.99 -18.34
CA GLY A 201 -2.25 0.14 -17.45
C GLY A 201 -2.01 -1.24 -18.00
N THR A 202 -0.96 -1.90 -17.48
CA THR A 202 -0.75 -3.32 -17.70
C THR A 202 -1.51 -4.09 -16.61
N LYS A 203 -2.41 -4.98 -17.03
CA LYS A 203 -3.15 -5.83 -16.08
C LYS A 203 -2.21 -6.78 -15.36
N LEU A 204 -2.42 -6.96 -14.07
CA LEU A 204 -1.64 -7.90 -13.26
C LEU A 204 -2.28 -9.29 -13.22
N PRO A 205 -1.48 -10.36 -13.12
CA PRO A 205 -0.01 -10.33 -13.20
C PRO A 205 0.47 -10.04 -14.62
N VAL A 206 1.68 -9.46 -14.76
CA VAL A 206 2.23 -9.08 -16.09
C VAL A 206 2.51 -10.29 -16.96
N LYS A 207 2.88 -11.42 -16.34
CA LYS A 207 3.11 -12.67 -17.03
C LYS A 207 1.88 -13.57 -16.93
N GLU A 208 1.71 -14.43 -17.93
CA GLU A 208 0.69 -15.47 -17.89
C GLU A 208 0.90 -16.37 -16.68
N LEU A 209 -0.22 -16.69 -15.98
CA LEU A 209 -0.19 -17.57 -14.82
C LEU A 209 0.21 -18.98 -15.20
N ALA A 210 1.18 -19.53 -14.48
CA ALA A 210 1.59 -20.94 -14.55
C ALA A 210 1.35 -21.64 -13.20
N SER A 211 1.48 -22.96 -13.14
CA SER A 211 1.58 -23.67 -11.86
C SER A 211 2.86 -23.27 -11.14
N LEU A 212 2.82 -23.20 -9.80
CA LEU A 212 3.99 -22.90 -9.00
C LEU A 212 4.78 -24.18 -8.68
N GLY A 213 6.11 -24.05 -8.70
CA GLY A 213 7.04 -25.04 -8.19
C GLY A 213 7.30 -24.86 -6.68
N GLY A 214 8.40 -25.45 -6.20
CA GLY A 214 8.83 -25.33 -4.82
C GLY A 214 9.58 -24.02 -4.52
N LEU A 215 9.94 -23.83 -3.25
CA LEU A 215 10.69 -22.65 -2.79
C LEU A 215 12.06 -22.50 -3.48
N ASP A 216 12.65 -23.56 -3.95
CA ASP A 216 13.93 -23.54 -4.69
C ASP A 216 13.83 -22.88 -6.08
N GLU A 217 12.63 -22.56 -6.55
CA GLU A 217 12.38 -21.76 -7.76
C GLU A 217 11.99 -20.30 -7.44
N CYS A 218 11.98 -19.89 -6.15
CA CYS A 218 11.40 -18.64 -5.72
C CYS A 218 12.43 -17.55 -5.40
N VAL A 219 12.06 -16.31 -5.72
CA VAL A 219 12.63 -15.09 -5.14
C VAL A 219 11.71 -14.63 -3.99
N VAL A 220 12.26 -14.61 -2.79
CA VAL A 220 11.51 -14.34 -1.55
C VAL A 220 11.85 -12.95 -1.01
N ALA A 221 10.85 -12.11 -0.76
CA ALA A 221 11.02 -10.93 0.08
C ALA A 221 10.77 -11.30 1.55
N ILE A 222 11.70 -10.92 2.42
CA ILE A 222 11.64 -11.19 3.85
C ILE A 222 12.21 -10.00 4.63
N GLU A 223 11.42 -9.42 5.52
CA GLU A 223 11.79 -8.20 6.22
C GLU A 223 12.08 -8.46 7.70
N PHE A 224 13.07 -7.75 8.22
CA PHE A 224 13.43 -7.85 9.64
C PHE A 224 12.48 -7.03 10.53
N GLY A 225 11.82 -5.99 9.98
CA GLY A 225 11.03 -5.06 10.76
C GLY A 225 11.86 -4.28 11.79
N SER A 226 11.27 -3.86 12.89
CA SER A 226 11.94 -3.07 13.95
C SER A 226 12.46 -3.89 15.14
N ASP A 227 12.07 -5.16 15.28
CA ASP A 227 12.58 -6.04 16.35
C ASP A 227 14.04 -6.42 16.10
N ARG A 228 14.88 -6.32 17.15
CA ARG A 228 16.31 -6.67 17.08
C ARG A 228 16.72 -7.64 18.16
N THR A 229 15.79 -8.08 18.98
CA THR A 229 15.98 -9.07 20.08
C THR A 229 14.68 -9.85 20.29
N GLY A 230 14.74 -10.89 21.10
CA GLY A 230 13.57 -11.68 21.49
C GLY A 230 13.12 -12.68 20.44
N GLN A 231 11.91 -13.22 20.63
CA GLN A 231 11.38 -14.32 19.83
C GLN A 231 11.18 -13.92 18.36
N ASN A 232 10.59 -12.74 18.10
CA ASN A 232 10.34 -12.29 16.71
C ASN A 232 11.63 -12.16 15.89
N TRP A 233 12.67 -11.57 16.51
CA TRP A 233 13.99 -11.47 15.87
C TRP A 233 14.58 -12.85 15.59
N LYS A 234 14.52 -13.77 16.57
CA LYS A 234 15.03 -15.13 16.41
C LYS A 234 14.32 -15.86 15.28
N THR A 235 12.98 -15.87 15.30
CA THR A 235 12.16 -16.49 14.24
C THR A 235 12.53 -15.96 12.87
N LYS A 236 12.63 -14.63 12.71
CA LYS A 236 12.96 -14.02 11.39
C LYS A 236 14.36 -14.40 10.90
N THR A 237 15.36 -14.32 11.76
CA THR A 237 16.76 -14.60 11.35
C THR A 237 17.02 -16.09 11.10
N GLU A 238 16.43 -16.98 11.88
CA GLU A 238 16.53 -18.42 11.67
C GLU A 238 15.78 -18.86 10.40
N THR A 239 14.58 -18.34 10.16
CA THR A 239 13.83 -18.58 8.93
C THR A 239 14.63 -18.10 7.71
N TRP A 240 15.20 -16.87 7.75
CA TRP A 240 16.08 -16.38 6.70
C TRP A 240 17.22 -17.35 6.39
N ALA A 241 17.92 -17.82 7.43
CA ALA A 241 19.04 -18.73 7.28
C ALA A 241 18.62 -20.08 6.66
N ARG A 242 17.44 -20.60 7.04
CA ARG A 242 16.89 -21.85 6.50
C ARG A 242 16.44 -21.73 5.06
N LEU A 243 15.84 -20.59 4.69
CA LEU A 243 15.44 -20.34 3.30
C LEU A 243 16.64 -20.30 2.34
N GLY A 244 17.76 -19.70 2.75
CA GLY A 244 18.96 -19.59 1.91
C GLY A 244 19.90 -20.80 1.91
N ARG A 245 19.77 -21.71 2.90
CA ARG A 245 20.64 -22.88 3.05
C ARG A 245 20.35 -23.92 1.97
N GLY A 246 21.40 -24.71 1.56
CA GLY A 246 21.24 -25.80 0.61
C GLY A 246 20.32 -26.93 1.10
N LYS A 247 19.69 -27.65 0.16
CA LYS A 247 18.75 -28.74 0.50
C LYS A 247 19.43 -29.88 1.27
N GLU A 248 20.68 -30.17 0.95
CA GLU A 248 21.52 -31.17 1.64
C GLU A 248 21.73 -30.85 3.13
N ASP A 249 21.66 -29.56 3.50
CA ASP A 249 21.79 -29.07 4.86
C ASP A 249 20.43 -28.75 5.51
N GLY A 250 19.34 -29.22 4.91
CA GLY A 250 17.96 -29.03 5.40
C GLY A 250 17.38 -27.63 5.15
N GLY A 251 17.90 -26.89 4.19
CA GLY A 251 17.38 -25.60 3.76
C GLY A 251 16.46 -25.66 2.56
N ALA A 252 15.77 -24.56 2.24
CA ALA A 252 14.89 -24.44 1.09
C ALA A 252 15.63 -24.17 -0.23
N MET A 253 16.83 -23.60 -0.15
CA MET A 253 17.65 -23.25 -1.31
C MET A 253 16.94 -22.28 -2.28
N VAL A 254 16.23 -21.29 -1.73
CA VAL A 254 15.53 -20.28 -2.57
C VAL A 254 16.49 -19.63 -3.56
N HIS A 255 16.00 -19.25 -4.75
CA HIS A 255 16.83 -18.55 -5.74
C HIS A 255 17.50 -17.32 -5.16
N SER A 256 16.77 -16.55 -4.38
CA SER A 256 17.33 -15.42 -3.64
C SER A 256 16.36 -14.91 -2.58
N ALA A 257 16.90 -14.32 -1.51
CA ALA A 257 16.15 -13.55 -0.54
C ALA A 257 16.43 -12.05 -0.71
N ARG A 258 15.41 -11.22 -0.43
CA ARG A 258 15.47 -9.75 -0.50
C ARG A 258 14.91 -9.17 0.77
N ALA A 259 15.55 -8.11 1.30
CA ALA A 259 14.98 -7.20 2.27
C ALA A 259 14.97 -5.83 1.61
N LEU A 260 13.80 -5.37 1.22
CA LEU A 260 13.62 -4.18 0.38
C LEU A 260 13.07 -2.99 1.16
N GLY A 261 12.38 -3.23 2.29
CA GLY A 261 12.00 -2.22 3.26
C GLY A 261 10.74 -1.42 2.93
N SER A 262 9.82 -1.99 2.14
CA SER A 262 8.49 -1.45 1.86
C SER A 262 7.51 -2.61 1.71
N ALA A 263 6.59 -2.77 2.65
CA ALA A 263 5.63 -3.86 2.66
C ALA A 263 4.62 -3.74 1.50
N ALA A 264 4.13 -2.53 1.24
CA ALA A 264 3.20 -2.29 0.14
C ALA A 264 3.84 -2.59 -1.23
N LEU A 265 5.09 -2.17 -1.46
CA LEU A 265 5.80 -2.50 -2.71
C LEU A 265 6.19 -3.98 -2.79
N ASN A 266 6.47 -4.65 -1.67
CA ASN A 266 6.72 -6.09 -1.66
C ASN A 266 5.46 -6.86 -2.12
N LEU A 267 4.27 -6.50 -1.60
CA LEU A 267 3.00 -7.06 -2.05
C LEU A 267 2.74 -6.78 -3.54
N CYS A 268 3.02 -5.54 -4.00
CA CYS A 268 2.94 -5.19 -5.42
C CYS A 268 3.92 -6.00 -6.28
N GLY A 269 5.14 -6.22 -5.79
CA GLY A 269 6.15 -7.04 -6.47
C GLY A 269 5.73 -8.51 -6.61
N VAL A 270 5.03 -9.05 -5.60
CA VAL A 270 4.42 -10.38 -5.67
C VAL A 270 3.25 -10.40 -6.66
N ALA A 271 2.41 -9.35 -6.67
CA ALA A 271 1.31 -9.22 -7.62
C ALA A 271 1.79 -9.13 -9.07
N GLU A 272 2.89 -8.42 -9.31
CA GLU A 272 3.51 -8.27 -10.63
C GLU A 272 4.24 -9.55 -11.09
N GLY A 273 4.69 -10.39 -10.15
CA GLY A 273 5.45 -11.60 -10.39
C GLY A 273 6.95 -11.38 -10.50
N VAL A 274 7.49 -10.26 -9.98
CA VAL A 274 8.93 -10.02 -9.82
C VAL A 274 9.46 -10.58 -8.49
N LEU A 275 8.56 -10.81 -7.55
CA LEU A 275 8.75 -11.63 -6.36
C LEU A 275 7.78 -12.80 -6.41
N ASP A 276 8.15 -13.92 -5.82
CA ASP A 276 7.28 -15.10 -5.75
C ASP A 276 6.56 -15.19 -4.42
N VAL A 277 7.25 -14.82 -3.36
CA VAL A 277 6.78 -14.88 -1.97
C VAL A 277 7.21 -13.63 -1.21
N TYR A 278 6.35 -13.15 -0.32
CA TYR A 278 6.69 -12.13 0.66
C TYR A 278 6.26 -12.59 2.04
N TRP A 279 7.16 -12.47 3.03
CA TRP A 279 6.90 -12.85 4.42
C TRP A 279 7.38 -11.78 5.39
N GLU A 280 6.48 -11.35 6.26
CA GLU A 280 6.79 -10.35 7.28
C GLU A 280 5.85 -10.45 8.47
N GLY A 281 6.36 -10.05 9.64
CA GLY A 281 5.56 -9.81 10.83
C GLY A 281 5.92 -8.47 11.46
N GLY A 282 4.91 -7.85 12.07
CA GLY A 282 5.02 -6.52 12.68
C GLY A 282 4.41 -5.40 11.85
N CYS A 283 4.07 -5.66 10.58
CA CYS A 283 3.30 -4.71 9.76
C CYS A 283 1.96 -4.39 10.40
N TRP A 284 1.46 -3.19 10.11
CA TRP A 284 0.13 -2.75 10.47
C TRP A 284 -0.82 -2.84 9.27
N ALA A 285 -2.09 -2.54 9.50
CA ALA A 285 -3.08 -2.56 8.41
C ALA A 285 -2.73 -1.60 7.27
N TRP A 286 -2.15 -0.44 7.56
CA TRP A 286 -1.79 0.57 6.55
C TRP A 286 -0.65 0.13 5.64
N ASP A 287 0.29 -0.70 6.12
CA ASP A 287 1.38 -1.27 5.33
C ASP A 287 0.87 -2.25 4.27
N VAL A 288 -0.25 -2.95 4.54
CA VAL A 288 -0.67 -4.10 3.74
C VAL A 288 -2.02 -3.92 3.02
N CYS A 289 -2.93 -3.08 3.50
CA CYS A 289 -4.30 -3.00 3.00
C CYS A 289 -4.37 -2.75 1.48
N ALA A 290 -3.61 -1.79 0.97
CA ALA A 290 -3.60 -1.46 -0.46
C ALA A 290 -2.96 -2.59 -1.29
N GLY A 291 -1.77 -3.04 -0.89
CA GLY A 291 -1.05 -4.12 -1.56
C GLY A 291 -1.81 -5.44 -1.57
N TRP A 292 -2.59 -5.72 -0.52
CA TRP A 292 -3.44 -6.90 -0.42
C TRP A 292 -4.48 -6.96 -1.53
N VAL A 293 -5.22 -5.88 -1.76
CA VAL A 293 -6.18 -5.82 -2.88
C VAL A 293 -5.48 -6.07 -4.20
N ILE A 294 -4.36 -5.37 -4.43
CA ILE A 294 -3.60 -5.47 -5.68
C ILE A 294 -3.15 -6.92 -5.92
N LEU A 295 -2.62 -7.57 -4.89
CA LEU A 295 -2.15 -8.95 -4.98
C LEU A 295 -3.28 -9.96 -5.21
N THR A 296 -4.36 -9.87 -4.44
CA THR A 296 -5.48 -10.82 -4.57
C THR A 296 -6.20 -10.69 -5.90
N GLU A 297 -6.32 -9.48 -6.44
CA GLU A 297 -6.87 -9.23 -7.77
C GLU A 297 -5.93 -9.69 -8.92
N ALA A 298 -4.65 -9.89 -8.62
CA ALA A 298 -3.69 -10.56 -9.51
C ALA A 298 -3.68 -12.09 -9.35
N GLY A 299 -4.58 -12.66 -8.55
CA GLY A 299 -4.71 -14.10 -8.30
C GLY A 299 -3.78 -14.64 -7.20
N GLY A 300 -3.06 -13.77 -6.48
CA GLY A 300 -2.24 -14.16 -5.34
C GLY A 300 -3.06 -14.39 -4.06
N VAL A 301 -2.40 -14.89 -3.03
CA VAL A 301 -2.99 -15.16 -1.71
C VAL A 301 -2.19 -14.49 -0.61
N VAL A 302 -2.89 -14.11 0.47
CA VAL A 302 -2.28 -13.63 1.72
C VAL A 302 -2.82 -14.48 2.85
N VAL A 303 -1.93 -15.10 3.63
CA VAL A 303 -2.26 -16.02 4.71
C VAL A 303 -1.47 -15.69 5.97
N ASP A 304 -1.70 -16.41 7.07
CA ASP A 304 -0.93 -16.21 8.31
C ASP A 304 0.58 -16.39 8.06
N GLY A 305 1.35 -15.43 8.54
CA GLY A 305 2.81 -15.48 8.52
C GLY A 305 3.41 -16.48 9.52
N ASN A 306 2.61 -17.04 10.44
CA ASN A 306 2.98 -18.18 11.28
C ASN A 306 2.43 -19.49 10.69
N PRO A 307 3.04 -20.65 11.00
CA PRO A 307 2.58 -21.95 10.51
C PRO A 307 1.31 -22.45 11.24
N SER A 308 0.28 -21.58 11.29
CA SER A 308 -0.98 -21.83 12.00
C SER A 308 -1.99 -22.64 11.22
N GLY A 309 -1.80 -22.77 9.90
CA GLY A 309 -2.80 -23.33 8.99
C GLY A 309 -3.96 -22.37 8.70
N ASN A 310 -3.91 -21.12 9.17
CA ASN A 310 -4.97 -20.13 8.95
C ASN A 310 -4.82 -19.42 7.61
N TRP A 311 -5.80 -19.62 6.72
CA TRP A 311 -5.88 -19.03 5.39
C TRP A 311 -6.80 -17.80 5.31
N ASP A 312 -7.58 -17.55 6.36
CA ASP A 312 -8.52 -16.43 6.44
C ASP A 312 -8.14 -15.54 7.62
N ILE A 313 -7.24 -14.61 7.38
CA ILE A 313 -6.74 -13.67 8.37
C ILE A 313 -7.30 -12.25 8.12
N PRO A 314 -7.56 -11.48 9.17
CA PRO A 314 -7.97 -10.09 9.01
C PRO A 314 -6.79 -9.21 8.55
N VAL A 315 -7.10 -8.06 7.95
CA VAL A 315 -6.09 -7.13 7.42
C VAL A 315 -5.16 -6.55 8.50
N ASP A 316 -5.60 -6.55 9.75
CA ASP A 316 -4.83 -6.11 10.93
C ASP A 316 -4.15 -7.26 11.70
N HIS A 317 -3.97 -8.43 11.06
CA HIS A 317 -3.38 -9.64 11.66
C HIS A 317 -1.93 -9.51 12.11
N ARG A 318 -1.16 -8.59 11.49
CA ARG A 318 0.23 -8.26 11.82
C ARG A 318 1.29 -9.31 11.50
N LYS A 319 0.92 -10.43 10.86
CA LYS A 319 1.83 -11.49 10.40
C LYS A 319 1.32 -12.00 9.06
N TYR A 320 2.12 -11.85 8.03
CA TYR A 320 1.65 -12.11 6.67
C TYR A 320 2.64 -12.97 5.89
N LEU A 321 2.08 -13.93 5.17
CA LEU A 321 2.74 -14.67 4.11
C LEU A 321 1.93 -14.48 2.84
N ALA A 322 2.54 -13.87 1.83
CA ALA A 322 1.93 -13.60 0.54
C ALA A 322 2.61 -14.44 -0.54
N VAL A 323 1.82 -15.03 -1.41
CA VAL A 323 2.28 -15.86 -2.53
C VAL A 323 1.63 -15.38 -3.82
N LYS A 324 2.40 -15.32 -4.91
CA LYS A 324 1.94 -14.86 -6.22
C LYS A 324 0.81 -15.69 -6.78
N GLY A 325 0.11 -15.14 -7.78
CA GLY A 325 -0.94 -15.83 -8.52
C GLY A 325 -0.42 -17.07 -9.23
N ALA A 326 -1.28 -18.09 -9.33
CA ALA A 326 -1.02 -19.31 -10.06
C ALA A 326 -2.23 -19.69 -10.95
N LYS A 327 -1.96 -20.42 -12.03
CA LYS A 327 -3.03 -20.96 -12.89
C LYS A 327 -3.93 -21.88 -12.07
N ASP A 328 -5.20 -21.52 -11.96
CA ASP A 328 -6.21 -22.25 -11.19
C ASP A 328 -5.78 -22.52 -9.72
N GLY A 329 -4.90 -21.67 -9.14
CA GLY A 329 -4.37 -21.83 -7.79
C GLY A 329 -3.38 -22.98 -7.61
N GLN A 330 -2.89 -23.59 -8.71
CA GLN A 330 -2.04 -24.78 -8.67
C GLN A 330 -0.66 -24.49 -8.06
N GLY A 331 -0.34 -25.17 -6.97
CA GLY A 331 0.93 -25.05 -6.26
C GLY A 331 0.95 -23.96 -5.19
N GLN A 332 -0.05 -23.07 -5.10
CA GLN A 332 -0.07 -22.02 -4.07
C GLN A 332 -0.15 -22.60 -2.66
N ARG A 333 -1.00 -23.61 -2.44
CA ARG A 333 -1.13 -24.26 -1.13
C ARG A 333 0.16 -24.97 -0.75
N GLU A 334 0.70 -25.75 -1.65
CA GLU A 334 1.92 -26.51 -1.46
C GLU A 334 3.09 -25.58 -1.13
N LEU A 335 3.21 -24.44 -1.84
CA LEU A 335 4.25 -23.45 -1.60
C LEU A 335 4.11 -22.75 -0.25
N VAL A 336 2.88 -22.43 0.18
CA VAL A 336 2.59 -21.88 1.51
C VAL A 336 2.97 -22.88 2.59
N GLU A 337 2.54 -24.14 2.47
CA GLU A 337 2.81 -25.20 3.45
C GLU A 337 4.29 -25.54 3.49
N GLU A 338 5.00 -25.54 2.36
CA GLU A 338 6.44 -25.66 2.29
C GLU A 338 7.14 -24.52 3.04
N PHE A 339 6.73 -23.27 2.79
CA PHE A 339 7.29 -22.10 3.49
C PHE A 339 7.09 -22.20 4.99
N TRP A 340 5.89 -22.53 5.45
CA TRP A 340 5.60 -22.73 6.87
C TRP A 340 6.51 -23.78 7.51
N GLY A 341 6.90 -24.83 6.78
CA GLY A 341 7.84 -25.86 7.23
C GLY A 341 9.25 -25.34 7.52
N TYR A 342 9.62 -24.18 6.97
CA TYR A 342 10.92 -23.55 7.22
C TYR A 342 10.88 -22.49 8.31
N ILE A 343 9.70 -22.09 8.81
CA ILE A 343 9.60 -21.13 9.91
C ILE A 343 10.00 -21.80 11.22
N GLU A 344 10.88 -21.15 11.99
CA GLU A 344 11.37 -21.63 13.26
C GLU A 344 10.68 -20.86 14.42
N GLY A 345 9.66 -21.49 15.02
CA GLY A 345 8.86 -20.86 16.07
C GLY A 345 7.80 -19.90 15.52
N ASP A 346 7.19 -19.12 16.44
CA ASP A 346 6.10 -18.21 16.13
C ASP A 346 6.51 -16.75 16.33
N MET A 347 6.05 -15.88 15.45
CA MET A 347 6.06 -14.45 15.69
C MET A 347 4.87 -14.05 16.57
N VAL A 348 5.10 -13.17 17.54
CA VAL A 348 4.09 -12.68 18.49
C VAL A 348 4.02 -11.16 18.37
N TYR A 349 2.89 -10.65 17.90
CA TYR A 349 2.59 -9.22 17.84
C TYR A 349 1.23 -8.95 18.46
N GLU A 350 1.18 -7.97 19.35
CA GLU A 350 -0.07 -7.50 19.96
C GLU A 350 -0.82 -6.57 18.98
N HIS A 351 -2.15 -6.60 19.08
CA HIS A 351 -3.05 -5.77 18.29
C HIS A 351 -3.30 -4.42 18.92
#